data_8672982b8eefcfe072ac62cfc2e9a3ca
#
_entry.id   8672982b8eefcfe072ac62cfc2e9a3ca
#
_cell.length_a   1.000
_cell.length_b   1.000
_cell.length_c   1.000
_cell.angle_alpha   90.00
_cell.angle_beta   90.00
_cell.angle_gamma   90.00
#
_symmetry.space_group_name_H-M   'P 1'
#
loop_
_entity.id
_entity.type
_entity.pdbx_description
1 polymer ?
#
loop_
_entity_poly.entity_id
_entity_poly.type
_entity_poly.pdbx_seq_one_letter_code
_entity_poly.pdbx_strand_id
1 'polypeptide(L)'
;MLQNYEFCSNFVTKFKNEEKKMKKILFGIMTLALMASCTESMEDRAVREAREYTEKVCPTPYINDSRTDSAVFDKDSRTYIYYLSLRNKADNAEAIALNRNKLHNLQKQALDNNPALKSYKEAHVSFRFIYRSASNPQKILLDDTFKY
;
A
#
# COMPACT_ATOMS: atom_id res chain seq x y z
N MET A 1 -14.53 15.31 -6.32
CA MET A 1 -14.26 13.87 -6.46
C MET A 1 -12.94 13.62 -7.20
N LEU A 2 -11.90 14.48 -7.03
CA LEU A 2 -10.66 14.47 -7.84
C LEU A 2 -9.46 15.02 -7.04
N GLN A 3 -9.35 14.73 -5.74
CA GLN A 3 -8.30 15.34 -4.90
C GLN A 3 -7.27 14.35 -4.33
N ASN A 4 -7.35 13.06 -4.63
CA ASN A 4 -6.39 12.07 -4.10
C ASN A 4 -5.28 11.64 -5.09
N TYR A 5 -5.19 12.24 -6.27
CA TYR A 5 -4.18 11.89 -7.27
C TYR A 5 -2.90 12.73 -7.20
N GLU A 6 -2.93 13.90 -6.54
CA GLU A 6 -1.76 14.80 -6.51
C GLU A 6 -0.69 14.44 -5.48
N PHE A 7 -1.01 13.65 -4.46
CA PHE A 7 -0.06 13.35 -3.39
C PHE A 7 1.05 12.37 -3.80
N CYS A 8 0.77 11.44 -4.71
CA CYS A 8 1.79 10.49 -5.21
C CYS A 8 2.70 11.09 -6.29
N SER A 9 2.25 12.11 -7.03
CA SER A 9 3.04 12.74 -8.10
C SER A 9 4.14 13.66 -7.56
N ASN A 10 3.93 14.31 -6.42
CA ASN A 10 4.88 15.29 -5.88
C ASN A 10 6.08 14.68 -5.15
N PHE A 11 6.02 13.40 -4.79
CA PHE A 11 7.16 12.74 -4.13
C PHE A 11 8.28 12.36 -5.11
N VAL A 12 7.95 12.07 -6.36
CA VAL A 12 8.92 11.65 -7.40
C VAL A 12 9.65 12.84 -8.03
N THR A 13 9.05 14.03 -8.04
CA THR A 13 9.64 15.22 -8.72
C THR A 13 10.64 15.99 -7.88
N LYS A 14 10.71 15.77 -6.57
CA LYS A 14 11.61 16.52 -5.67
C LYS A 14 13.06 16.03 -5.69
N PHE A 15 13.34 14.83 -6.21
CA PHE A 15 14.69 14.27 -6.29
C PHE A 15 15.48 14.62 -7.57
N LYS A 16 14.87 15.34 -8.53
CA LYS A 16 15.50 15.57 -9.85
C LYS A 16 16.29 16.89 -10.00
N ASN A 17 16.38 17.72 -8.96
CA ASN A 17 16.93 19.09 -9.11
C ASN A 17 18.24 19.40 -8.38
N GLU A 18 18.96 18.42 -7.81
CA GLU A 18 20.24 18.69 -7.13
C GLU A 18 21.52 18.26 -7.90
N GLU A 19 21.40 17.80 -9.14
CA GLU A 19 22.57 17.30 -9.92
C GLU A 19 23.23 18.33 -10.85
N LYS A 20 23.23 19.63 -10.56
CA LYS A 20 23.91 20.59 -11.43
C LYS A 20 24.97 21.47 -10.77
N LYS A 21 25.70 21.00 -9.75
CA LYS A 21 26.88 21.75 -9.29
C LYS A 21 27.94 20.86 -8.64
N MET A 22 28.71 20.13 -9.43
CA MET A 22 30.15 19.89 -9.16
C MET A 22 30.81 19.17 -10.33
N LYS A 23 31.17 19.93 -11.33
CA LYS A 23 32.24 19.54 -12.28
C LYS A 23 33.56 20.02 -11.74
N LYS A 24 34.55 19.11 -11.76
CA LYS A 24 36.01 19.25 -11.60
C LYS A 24 36.48 18.91 -10.19
N ILE A 25 37.14 17.74 -10.08
CA ILE A 25 38.56 17.57 -9.71
C ILE A 25 38.93 16.08 -9.70
N LEU A 26 39.90 15.77 -10.57
CA LEU A 26 40.96 14.76 -10.58
C LEU A 26 40.66 13.26 -10.48
N PHE A 27 40.99 12.62 -11.54
CA PHE A 27 41.83 11.43 -11.74
C PHE A 27 42.53 10.89 -10.48
N GLY A 28 42.30 9.63 -10.20
CA GLY A 28 43.24 8.85 -9.43
C GLY A 28 42.60 7.77 -8.59
N ILE A 29 43.00 6.54 -8.88
CA ILE A 29 42.81 5.31 -8.09
C ILE A 29 41.54 4.55 -8.46
N MET A 30 41.72 3.73 -9.46
CA MET A 30 40.95 2.56 -9.80
C MET A 30 41.07 1.52 -8.65
N THR A 31 40.18 1.61 -7.67
CA THR A 31 39.91 0.51 -6.76
C THR A 31 38.60 -0.09 -7.17
N LEU A 32 38.71 -1.32 -7.65
CA LEU A 32 37.59 -2.23 -7.98
C LEU A 32 36.81 -2.54 -6.69
N ALA A 33 36.01 -1.59 -6.22
CA ALA A 33 35.00 -1.86 -5.23
C ALA A 33 33.86 -2.59 -5.98
N LEU A 34 33.82 -3.89 -5.85
CA LEU A 34 32.62 -4.69 -6.11
C LEU A 34 31.52 -4.07 -5.24
N MET A 35 30.78 -3.15 -5.80
CA MET A 35 29.48 -2.74 -5.30
C MET A 35 28.62 -4.00 -5.39
N ALA A 36 28.62 -4.81 -4.33
CA ALA A 36 27.52 -5.70 -4.06
C ALA A 36 26.31 -4.77 -3.91
N SER A 37 25.68 -4.43 -5.04
CA SER A 37 24.35 -3.82 -5.06
C SER A 37 23.44 -4.86 -4.43
N CYS A 38 23.24 -4.78 -3.11
CA CYS A 38 22.14 -5.45 -2.45
C CYS A 38 20.86 -4.85 -3.06
N THR A 39 20.43 -5.41 -4.17
CA THR A 39 19.12 -5.11 -4.74
C THR A 39 18.13 -5.66 -3.74
N GLU A 40 17.48 -4.75 -3.01
CA GLU A 40 16.39 -5.09 -2.08
C GLU A 40 15.38 -5.97 -2.84
N SER A 41 15.03 -7.12 -2.28
CA SER A 41 14.00 -7.97 -2.89
C SER A 41 12.66 -7.24 -2.93
N MET A 42 11.78 -7.66 -3.84
CA MET A 42 10.44 -7.08 -3.92
C MET A 42 9.68 -7.28 -2.60
N GLU A 43 9.84 -8.45 -1.97
CA GLU A 43 9.24 -8.78 -0.69
C GLU A 43 9.78 -7.91 0.45
N ASP A 44 11.10 -7.67 0.50
CA ASP A 44 11.70 -6.79 1.52
C ASP A 44 11.21 -5.35 1.36
N ARG A 45 11.13 -4.88 0.11
CA ARG A 45 10.56 -3.57 -0.20
C ARG A 45 9.10 -3.49 0.24
N ALA A 46 8.28 -4.51 -0.04
CA ALA A 46 6.88 -4.55 0.35
C ALA A 46 6.70 -4.52 1.88
N VAL A 47 7.53 -5.26 2.62
CA VAL A 47 7.53 -5.21 4.10
C VAL A 47 7.88 -3.81 4.59
N ARG A 48 8.92 -3.20 4.03
CA ARG A 48 9.35 -1.86 4.43
C ARG A 48 8.25 -0.82 4.11
N GLU A 49 7.68 -0.85 2.91
CA GLU A 49 6.63 0.09 2.51
C GLU A 49 5.36 -0.07 3.35
N ALA A 50 4.94 -1.31 3.67
CA ALA A 50 3.80 -1.58 4.54
C ALA A 50 4.02 -1.03 5.96
N ARG A 51 5.22 -1.24 6.52
CA ARG A 51 5.60 -0.71 7.82
C ARG A 51 5.62 0.81 7.82
N GLU A 52 6.27 1.43 6.83
CA GLU A 52 6.34 2.89 6.71
C GLU A 52 4.95 3.51 6.54
N TYR A 53 4.08 2.89 5.77
CA TYR A 53 2.70 3.32 5.62
C TYR A 53 1.97 3.27 6.97
N THR A 54 2.13 2.17 7.71
CA THR A 54 1.51 2.01 9.04
C THR A 54 2.03 3.03 10.03
N GLU A 55 3.35 3.25 10.09
CA GLU A 55 3.97 4.16 11.08
C GLU A 55 3.73 5.64 10.77
N LYS A 56 3.70 6.03 9.48
CA LYS A 56 3.66 7.43 9.07
C LYS A 56 2.27 7.95 8.69
N VAL A 57 1.38 7.05 8.27
CA VAL A 57 0.08 7.40 7.68
C VAL A 57 -1.10 6.86 8.47
N CYS A 58 -0.94 5.69 9.12
CA CYS A 58 -2.04 5.08 9.86
C CYS A 58 -2.07 5.51 11.34
N PRO A 59 -3.27 5.52 11.95
CA PRO A 59 -4.56 5.32 11.30
C PRO A 59 -4.93 6.52 10.41
N THR A 60 -5.47 6.25 9.22
CA THR A 60 -5.92 7.33 8.34
C THR A 60 -7.16 8.04 8.90
N PRO A 61 -7.47 9.27 8.46
CA PRO A 61 -8.77 9.86 8.73
C PRO A 61 -9.92 8.98 8.21
N TYR A 62 -11.07 9.03 8.86
CA TYR A 62 -12.26 8.37 8.35
C TYR A 62 -12.79 9.06 7.09
N ILE A 63 -12.94 8.32 6.00
CA ILE A 63 -13.58 8.75 4.76
C ILE A 63 -14.72 7.78 4.47
N ASN A 64 -15.94 8.30 4.31
CA ASN A 64 -17.15 7.49 4.11
C ASN A 64 -17.30 6.37 5.17
N ASP A 65 -17.06 6.73 6.43
CA ASP A 65 -17.15 5.83 7.59
C ASP A 65 -16.14 4.66 7.58
N SER A 66 -15.13 4.69 6.74
CA SER A 66 -14.02 3.73 6.70
C SER A 66 -12.68 4.42 6.92
N ARG A 67 -11.76 3.75 7.60
CA ARG A 67 -10.33 4.16 7.68
C ARG A 67 -9.43 2.94 7.61
N THR A 68 -8.19 3.16 7.20
CA THR A 68 -7.13 2.16 7.33
C THR A 68 -6.44 2.31 8.67
N ASP A 69 -6.39 1.25 9.44
CA ASP A 69 -5.72 1.23 10.75
C ASP A 69 -4.26 0.83 10.63
N SER A 70 -3.93 -0.09 9.73
CA SER A 70 -2.57 -0.54 9.45
C SER A 70 -2.50 -1.32 8.15
N ALA A 71 -1.27 -1.54 7.67
CA ALA A 71 -0.97 -2.46 6.59
C ALA A 71 0.28 -3.29 6.95
N VAL A 72 0.30 -4.55 6.53
CA VAL A 72 1.43 -5.44 6.65
C VAL A 72 1.63 -6.23 5.36
N PHE A 73 2.86 -6.63 5.09
CA PHE A 73 3.15 -7.58 4.02
C PHE A 73 3.59 -8.90 4.63
N ASP A 74 2.82 -9.95 4.39
CA ASP A 74 3.15 -11.32 4.76
C ASP A 74 3.97 -11.94 3.61
N LYS A 75 5.26 -12.23 3.90
CA LYS A 75 6.17 -12.80 2.93
C LYS A 75 5.81 -14.24 2.55
N ASP A 76 5.34 -15.03 3.52
CA ASP A 76 5.09 -16.46 3.32
C ASP A 76 3.93 -16.68 2.34
N SER A 77 2.86 -15.92 2.51
CA SER A 77 1.72 -15.94 1.61
C SER A 77 1.82 -14.95 0.45
N ARG A 78 2.88 -14.12 0.40
CA ARG A 78 3.06 -13.02 -0.56
C ARG A 78 1.83 -12.12 -0.64
N THR A 79 1.28 -11.74 0.52
CA THR A 79 0.02 -11.03 0.62
C THR A 79 0.20 -9.68 1.31
N TYR A 80 -0.27 -8.64 0.64
CA TYR A 80 -0.38 -7.31 1.23
C TYR A 80 -1.73 -7.22 1.96
N ILE A 81 -1.70 -7.11 3.30
CA ILE A 81 -2.89 -7.16 4.15
C ILE A 81 -3.17 -5.78 4.70
N TYR A 82 -4.38 -5.28 4.46
CA TYR A 82 -4.89 -4.03 5.01
C TYR A 82 -5.91 -4.32 6.10
N TYR A 83 -5.73 -3.69 7.25
CA TYR A 83 -6.69 -3.70 8.35
C TYR A 83 -7.46 -2.38 8.35
N LEU A 84 -8.78 -2.46 8.32
CA LEU A 84 -9.65 -1.31 8.23
C LEU A 84 -10.72 -1.36 9.32
N SER A 85 -11.12 -0.18 9.81
CA SER A 85 -12.24 -0.01 10.74
C SER A 85 -13.40 0.67 10.04
N LEU A 86 -14.60 0.13 10.25
CA LEU A 86 -15.86 0.71 9.82
C LEU A 86 -16.62 1.25 11.02
N ARG A 87 -17.23 2.44 10.87
CA ARG A 87 -18.05 3.07 11.90
C ARG A 87 -19.43 3.48 11.39
N ASN A 88 -20.29 3.91 12.28
CA ASN A 88 -21.62 4.46 11.98
C ASN A 88 -22.44 3.51 11.07
N LYS A 89 -22.95 4.01 9.96
CA LYS A 89 -23.76 3.24 9.01
C LYS A 89 -22.99 2.12 8.29
N ALA A 90 -21.68 2.26 8.16
CA ALA A 90 -20.83 1.23 7.57
C ALA A 90 -20.52 0.08 8.55
N ASP A 91 -20.66 0.28 9.86
CA ASP A 91 -20.50 -0.76 10.89
C ASP A 91 -21.78 -1.60 11.02
N ASN A 92 -22.17 -2.25 9.93
CA ASN A 92 -23.38 -3.05 9.84
C ASN A 92 -23.12 -4.36 9.09
N ALA A 93 -23.01 -5.46 9.84
CA ALA A 93 -22.67 -6.76 9.28
C ALA A 93 -23.70 -7.27 8.26
N GLU A 94 -24.99 -7.01 8.48
CA GLU A 94 -26.06 -7.42 7.57
C GLU A 94 -25.98 -6.65 6.24
N ALA A 95 -25.84 -5.33 6.31
CA ALA A 95 -25.68 -4.51 5.12
C ALA A 95 -24.45 -4.89 4.30
N ILE A 96 -23.34 -5.24 4.96
CA ILE A 96 -22.12 -5.71 4.30
C ILE A 96 -22.36 -7.07 3.65
N ALA A 97 -22.99 -8.00 4.35
CA ALA A 97 -23.31 -9.34 3.81
C ALA A 97 -24.18 -9.24 2.54
N LEU A 98 -25.23 -8.41 2.58
CA LEU A 98 -26.13 -8.18 1.43
C LEU A 98 -25.41 -7.54 0.23
N ASN A 99 -24.39 -6.73 0.47
CA ASN A 99 -23.66 -6.01 -0.59
C ASN A 99 -22.28 -6.61 -0.90
N ARG A 100 -21.93 -7.78 -0.39
CA ARG A 100 -20.60 -8.37 -0.49
C ARG A 100 -20.06 -8.40 -1.92
N ASN A 101 -20.83 -8.91 -2.86
CA ASN A 101 -20.41 -9.01 -4.26
C ASN A 101 -20.15 -7.63 -4.91
N LYS A 102 -20.98 -6.65 -4.57
CA LYS A 102 -20.80 -5.27 -5.04
C LYS A 102 -19.52 -4.65 -4.47
N LEU A 103 -19.27 -4.84 -3.17
CA LEU A 103 -18.07 -4.36 -2.50
C LEU A 103 -16.82 -5.02 -3.09
N HIS A 104 -16.85 -6.34 -3.29
CA HIS A 104 -15.77 -7.09 -3.95
C HIS A 104 -15.45 -6.53 -5.33
N ASN A 105 -16.45 -6.36 -6.19
CA ASN A 105 -16.26 -5.86 -7.55
C ASN A 105 -15.71 -4.43 -7.58
N LEU A 106 -16.21 -3.54 -6.72
CA LEU A 106 -15.71 -2.17 -6.61
C LEU A 106 -14.24 -2.14 -6.16
N GLN A 107 -13.89 -2.99 -5.20
CA GLN A 107 -12.53 -3.06 -4.69
C GLN A 107 -11.57 -3.67 -5.71
N LYS A 108 -12.02 -4.74 -6.41
CA LYS A 108 -11.25 -5.31 -7.52
C LYS A 108 -10.98 -4.27 -8.60
N GLN A 109 -11.99 -3.54 -9.02
CA GLN A 109 -11.84 -2.47 -10.01
C GLN A 109 -10.86 -1.38 -9.55
N ALA A 110 -10.90 -1.00 -8.27
CA ALA A 110 -9.96 -0.03 -7.71
C ALA A 110 -8.51 -0.55 -7.74
N LEU A 111 -8.28 -1.83 -7.39
CA LEU A 111 -6.98 -2.48 -7.48
C LEU A 111 -6.50 -2.58 -8.93
N ASP A 112 -7.37 -3.01 -9.85
CA ASP A 112 -7.02 -3.20 -11.25
C ASP A 112 -6.60 -1.90 -11.92
N ASN A 113 -7.28 -0.81 -11.61
CA ASN A 113 -7.04 0.52 -12.16
C ASN A 113 -5.92 1.30 -11.45
N ASN A 114 -5.30 0.75 -10.41
CA ASN A 114 -4.22 1.42 -9.70
C ASN A 114 -2.85 1.12 -10.35
N PRO A 115 -2.23 2.09 -11.04
CA PRO A 115 -0.94 1.88 -11.70
C PRO A 115 0.21 1.66 -10.73
N ALA A 116 0.11 2.16 -9.49
CA ALA A 116 1.15 1.97 -8.47
C ALA A 116 1.28 0.51 -8.03
N LEU A 117 0.24 -0.31 -8.24
CA LEU A 117 0.23 -1.73 -7.89
C LEU A 117 0.68 -2.64 -9.05
N LYS A 118 1.04 -2.08 -10.21
CA LYS A 118 1.38 -2.86 -11.41
C LYS A 118 2.48 -3.89 -11.13
N SER A 119 3.60 -3.46 -10.55
CA SER A 119 4.73 -4.35 -10.25
C SER A 119 4.39 -5.45 -9.25
N TYR A 120 3.53 -5.16 -8.28
CA TYR A 120 3.06 -6.16 -7.32
C TYR A 120 2.13 -7.18 -7.98
N LYS A 121 1.23 -6.75 -8.86
CA LYS A 121 0.34 -7.64 -9.64
C LYS A 121 1.13 -8.54 -10.58
N GLU A 122 2.10 -7.99 -11.31
CA GLU A 122 3.00 -8.76 -12.18
C GLU A 122 3.85 -9.78 -11.41
N ALA A 123 4.16 -9.49 -10.16
CA ALA A 123 4.86 -10.40 -9.24
C ALA A 123 3.92 -11.36 -8.51
N HIS A 124 2.65 -11.46 -8.89
CA HIS A 124 1.63 -12.34 -8.29
C HIS A 124 1.43 -12.13 -6.78
N VAL A 125 1.54 -10.88 -6.33
CA VAL A 125 1.19 -10.50 -4.95
C VAL A 125 -0.32 -10.46 -4.79
N SER A 126 -0.83 -11.08 -3.73
CA SER A 126 -2.22 -11.00 -3.33
C SER A 126 -2.49 -9.76 -2.47
N PHE A 127 -3.72 -9.27 -2.51
CA PHE A 127 -4.17 -8.16 -1.65
C PHE A 127 -5.35 -8.63 -0.82
N ARG A 128 -5.26 -8.47 0.51
CA ARG A 128 -6.31 -8.87 1.46
C ARG A 128 -6.75 -7.67 2.26
N PHE A 129 -8.06 -7.52 2.41
CA PHE A 129 -8.68 -6.44 3.16
C PHE A 129 -9.55 -7.00 4.26
N ILE A 130 -9.20 -6.68 5.51
CA ILE A 130 -9.91 -7.15 6.70
C ILE A 130 -10.61 -5.95 7.33
N TYR A 131 -11.90 -5.89 7.17
CA TYR A 131 -12.74 -4.84 7.74
C TYR A 131 -13.28 -5.29 9.09
N ARG A 132 -13.08 -4.47 10.10
CA ARG A 132 -13.53 -4.69 11.47
C ARG A 132 -14.54 -3.63 11.91
N SER A 133 -15.39 -3.99 12.85
CA SER A 133 -16.27 -3.03 13.51
C SER A 133 -15.45 -2.08 14.40
N ALA A 134 -15.66 -0.77 14.26
CA ALA A 134 -15.05 0.20 15.18
C ALA A 134 -15.65 0.12 16.58
N SER A 135 -16.93 -0.28 16.70
CA SER A 135 -17.60 -0.48 17.99
C SER A 135 -17.23 -1.79 18.68
N ASN A 136 -16.80 -2.81 17.90
CA ASN A 136 -16.30 -4.09 18.41
C ASN A 136 -15.11 -4.57 17.57
N PRO A 137 -13.86 -4.18 17.89
CA PRO A 137 -12.68 -4.47 17.09
C PRO A 137 -12.36 -5.96 16.87
N GLN A 138 -12.94 -6.85 17.69
CA GLN A 138 -12.80 -8.29 17.52
C GLN A 138 -13.73 -8.84 16.42
N LYS A 139 -14.78 -8.09 16.05
CA LYS A 139 -15.74 -8.50 15.04
C LYS A 139 -15.24 -8.16 13.66
N ILE A 140 -14.97 -9.19 12.85
CA ILE A 140 -14.68 -9.06 11.42
C ILE A 140 -16.03 -8.93 10.68
N LEU A 141 -16.16 -7.87 9.90
CA LEU A 141 -17.35 -7.58 9.08
C LEU A 141 -17.18 -8.11 7.65
N LEU A 142 -15.96 -7.99 7.12
CA LEU A 142 -15.60 -8.50 5.80
C LEU A 142 -14.13 -8.88 5.79
N ASP A 143 -13.82 -10.01 5.19
CA ASP A 143 -12.48 -10.48 4.87
C ASP A 143 -12.47 -10.89 3.40
N ASP A 144 -11.74 -10.15 2.59
CA ASP A 144 -11.73 -10.33 1.14
C ASP A 144 -10.31 -10.34 0.59
N THR A 145 -10.04 -11.26 -0.35
CA THR A 145 -8.71 -11.48 -0.90
C THR A 145 -8.75 -11.49 -2.42
N PHE A 146 -7.84 -10.73 -3.02
CA PHE A 146 -7.67 -10.59 -4.46
C PHE A 146 -6.32 -11.18 -4.86
N LYS A 147 -6.32 -12.17 -5.72
CA LYS A 147 -5.14 -12.84 -6.28
C LYS A 147 -4.83 -12.32 -7.67
N TYR A 148 -3.52 -12.14 -7.96
CA TYR A 148 -3.00 -11.71 -9.25
C TYR A 148 -1.94 -12.67 -9.78
#